data_f998681891b103f57c0d4d6884c52667
#
_entry.id   f998681891b103f57c0d4d6884c52667
#
_cell.length_a   1.000
_cell.length_b   1.000
_cell.length_c   1.000
_cell.angle_alpha   90.00
_cell.angle_beta   90.00
_cell.angle_gamma   90.00
#
_symmetry.space_group_name_H-M   'P 1'
#
loop_
_entity.id
_entity.type
_entity.pdbx_description
1 polymer ?
#
loop_
_entity_poly.entity_id
_entity_poly.type
_entity_poly.pdbx_seq_one_letter_code
_entity_poly.pdbx_strand_id
1 'polypeptide(L)'
;TDHTGTTVTFKPDPEMFDTLVYDYETLHTRMREQAFLNAGLRITITDARPGQEQSDSMCYEGGIREFVTYLNGSKVPLYDKVMYFEGTKNNVYVEVALQHNDSYNESVFSFVNNINTPEGGTHLVGFRNALTKTFNDYARSNKLLKDNEPNLSGDDIREGLTAIISVKIEDPQFEGQTKQ
;
A
#
# COMPACT_ATOMS: atom_id res chain seq x y z
N THR A 1 18.52 31.64 -6.38
CA THR A 1 17.07 31.48 -6.62
C THR A 1 16.46 30.84 -5.40
N ASP A 2 15.30 31.34 -4.95
CA ASP A 2 14.59 30.81 -3.77
C ASP A 2 13.81 29.54 -4.10
N HIS A 3 13.84 29.10 -5.36
CA HIS A 3 13.17 27.91 -5.84
C HIS A 3 14.16 27.00 -6.56
N THR A 4 14.07 25.70 -6.28
CA THR A 4 14.82 24.63 -6.96
C THR A 4 13.85 23.69 -7.64
N GLY A 5 14.29 23.05 -8.72
CA GLY A 5 13.45 22.11 -9.43
C GLY A 5 14.18 21.45 -10.59
N THR A 6 13.60 20.35 -11.08
CA THR A 6 14.08 19.62 -12.25
C THR A 6 12.93 19.43 -13.22
N THR A 7 13.17 19.67 -14.50
CA THR A 7 12.22 19.36 -15.58
C THR A 7 12.80 18.29 -16.47
N VAL A 8 12.03 17.22 -16.70
CA VAL A 8 12.40 16.14 -17.61
C VAL A 8 11.35 16.04 -18.70
N THR A 9 11.78 16.06 -19.96
CA THR A 9 10.90 15.90 -21.11
C THR A 9 11.39 14.72 -21.94
N PHE A 10 10.48 13.84 -22.32
CA PHE A 10 10.81 12.70 -23.18
C PHE A 10 9.66 12.37 -24.12
N LYS A 11 9.98 11.65 -25.18
CA LYS A 11 9.01 11.08 -26.11
C LYS A 11 9.39 9.60 -26.32
N PRO A 12 8.43 8.67 -26.17
CA PRO A 12 8.68 7.24 -26.42
C PRO A 12 9.08 7.01 -27.88
N ASP A 13 10.01 6.08 -28.09
CA ASP A 13 10.47 5.70 -29.42
C ASP A 13 9.45 4.73 -30.06
N PRO A 14 8.90 5.04 -31.25
CA PRO A 14 7.95 4.17 -31.94
C PRO A 14 8.56 2.84 -32.44
N GLU A 15 9.89 2.75 -32.51
CA GLU A 15 10.55 1.50 -32.85
C GLU A 15 10.70 0.54 -31.67
N MET A 16 10.53 1.06 -30.43
CA MET A 16 10.70 0.29 -29.20
C MET A 16 9.37 -0.04 -28.50
N PHE A 17 8.30 0.71 -28.76
CA PHE A 17 7.02 0.57 -28.09
C PHE A 17 5.87 0.40 -29.08
N ASP A 18 5.05 -0.64 -28.84
CA ASP A 18 3.88 -0.93 -29.68
C ASP A 18 2.80 0.14 -29.61
N THR A 19 2.72 0.86 -28.50
CA THR A 19 1.81 2.00 -28.29
C THR A 19 2.53 3.19 -27.68
N LEU A 20 2.24 4.38 -28.21
CA LEU A 20 2.77 5.66 -27.71
C LEU A 20 1.70 6.50 -27.00
N VAL A 21 0.50 5.95 -26.89
CA VAL A 21 -0.63 6.65 -26.25
C VAL A 21 -0.66 6.26 -24.77
N TYR A 22 -0.43 7.26 -23.92
CA TYR A 22 -0.56 7.08 -22.49
C TYR A 22 -2.03 7.01 -22.08
N ASP A 23 -2.34 6.08 -21.18
CA ASP A 23 -3.61 5.99 -20.50
C ASP A 23 -3.58 6.82 -19.22
N TYR A 24 -4.47 7.80 -19.13
CA TYR A 24 -4.50 8.72 -18.00
C TYR A 24 -4.85 8.02 -16.70
N GLU A 25 -5.84 7.12 -16.69
CA GLU A 25 -6.31 6.44 -15.47
C GLU A 25 -5.22 5.52 -14.89
N THR A 26 -4.46 4.84 -15.74
CA THR A 26 -3.32 4.03 -15.33
C THR A 26 -2.26 4.88 -14.63
N LEU A 27 -1.89 6.02 -15.22
CA LEU A 27 -0.91 6.94 -14.64
C LEU A 27 -1.44 7.59 -13.36
N HIS A 28 -2.69 8.04 -13.38
CA HIS A 28 -3.36 8.66 -12.24
C HIS A 28 -3.41 7.71 -11.04
N THR A 29 -3.77 6.45 -11.25
CA THR A 29 -3.78 5.42 -10.20
C THR A 29 -2.39 5.25 -9.60
N ARG A 30 -1.33 5.16 -10.42
CA ARG A 30 0.05 5.03 -9.95
C ARG A 30 0.54 6.28 -9.20
N MET A 31 0.19 7.47 -9.67
CA MET A 31 0.53 8.73 -8.97
C MET A 31 -0.19 8.84 -7.63
N ARG A 32 -1.45 8.38 -7.56
CA ARG A 32 -2.20 8.31 -6.30
C ARG A 32 -1.55 7.38 -5.29
N GLU A 33 -1.14 6.18 -5.70
CA GLU A 33 -0.38 5.26 -4.85
C GLU A 33 0.88 5.93 -4.29
N GLN A 34 1.65 6.62 -5.15
CA GLN A 34 2.86 7.34 -4.73
C GLN A 34 2.55 8.48 -3.75
N ALA A 35 1.46 9.20 -3.93
CA ALA A 35 1.04 10.25 -3.02
C ALA A 35 0.63 9.70 -1.64
N PHE A 36 -0.03 8.54 -1.59
CA PHE A 36 -0.35 7.85 -0.33
C PHE A 36 0.89 7.30 0.39
N LEU A 37 1.85 6.74 -0.37
CA LEU A 37 3.08 6.16 0.19
C LEU A 37 4.07 7.20 0.69
N ASN A 38 3.88 8.48 0.35
CA ASN A 38 4.74 9.59 0.75
C ASN A 38 3.88 10.70 1.34
N ALA A 39 3.55 10.59 2.61
CA ALA A 39 2.70 11.53 3.34
C ALA A 39 3.14 13.00 3.11
N GLY A 40 2.19 13.86 2.76
CA GLY A 40 2.44 15.27 2.48
C GLY A 40 3.05 15.60 1.11
N LEU A 41 3.42 14.60 0.31
CA LEU A 41 3.89 14.82 -1.06
C LEU A 41 2.71 15.18 -1.96
N ARG A 42 2.80 16.36 -2.60
CA ARG A 42 1.82 16.78 -3.61
C ARG A 42 2.24 16.30 -5.00
N ILE A 43 1.39 15.54 -5.64
CA ILE A 43 1.57 15.09 -7.03
C ILE A 43 0.41 15.64 -7.87
N THR A 44 0.75 16.31 -8.96
CA THR A 44 -0.24 16.79 -9.94
C THR A 44 -0.02 16.06 -11.26
N ILE A 45 -1.07 15.49 -11.81
CA ILE A 45 -1.07 14.91 -13.15
C ILE A 45 -1.99 15.72 -14.04
N THR A 46 -1.52 16.04 -15.26
CA THR A 46 -2.30 16.79 -16.25
C THR A 46 -2.21 16.11 -17.61
N ASP A 47 -3.36 15.82 -18.19
CA ASP A 47 -3.48 15.48 -19.59
C ASP A 47 -3.81 16.76 -20.37
N ALA A 48 -2.90 17.17 -21.24
CA ALA A 48 -3.06 18.38 -22.05
C ALA A 48 -3.41 18.05 -23.52
N ARG A 49 -3.81 16.81 -23.82
CA ARG A 49 -4.18 16.42 -25.20
C ARG A 49 -5.49 17.07 -25.59
N PRO A 50 -5.59 17.68 -26.80
CA PRO A 50 -6.81 18.34 -27.25
C PRO A 50 -8.02 17.40 -27.20
N GLY A 51 -9.09 17.85 -26.52
CA GLY A 51 -10.34 17.10 -26.35
C GLY A 51 -10.31 16.03 -25.26
N GLN A 52 -9.22 15.94 -24.49
CA GLN A 52 -9.07 15.04 -23.35
C GLN A 52 -8.48 15.76 -22.12
N GLU A 53 -8.52 17.10 -22.13
CA GLU A 53 -7.90 17.91 -21.10
C GLU A 53 -8.48 17.60 -19.72
N GLN A 54 -7.64 17.19 -18.81
CA GLN A 54 -7.99 16.92 -17.42
C GLN A 54 -6.78 17.07 -16.50
N SER A 55 -6.99 17.42 -15.26
CA SER A 55 -5.94 17.59 -14.27
C SER A 55 -6.45 17.22 -12.88
N ASP A 56 -5.60 16.54 -12.11
CA ASP A 56 -5.85 16.24 -10.70
C ASP A 56 -4.60 16.50 -9.87
N SER A 57 -4.78 16.93 -8.62
CA SER A 57 -3.70 17.21 -7.67
C SER A 57 -3.95 16.49 -6.36
N MET A 58 -3.12 15.53 -6.06
CA MET A 58 -3.24 14.61 -4.92
C MET A 58 -2.20 14.94 -3.85
N CYS A 59 -2.64 14.99 -2.58
CA CYS A 59 -1.76 15.16 -1.42
C CYS A 59 -2.47 14.56 -0.20
N TYR A 60 -1.84 13.59 0.45
CA TYR A 60 -2.42 12.84 1.57
C TYR A 60 -1.52 12.96 2.79
N GLU A 61 -1.92 13.80 3.75
CA GLU A 61 -1.15 14.05 4.98
C GLU A 61 -1.12 12.83 5.91
N GLY A 62 -2.18 12.02 5.89
CA GLY A 62 -2.28 10.79 6.68
C GLY A 62 -1.57 9.58 6.06
N GLY A 63 -1.02 9.73 4.84
CA GLY A 63 -0.22 8.70 4.20
C GLY A 63 -0.97 7.38 4.00
N ILE A 64 -0.34 6.26 4.39
CA ILE A 64 -0.93 4.93 4.22
C ILE A 64 -2.19 4.69 5.05
N ARG A 65 -2.47 5.48 6.09
CA ARG A 65 -3.75 5.43 6.82
C ARG A 65 -4.90 5.89 5.95
N GLU A 66 -4.72 6.99 5.23
CA GLU A 66 -5.71 7.47 4.25
C GLU A 66 -5.84 6.49 3.08
N PHE A 67 -4.75 5.81 2.72
CA PHE A 67 -4.79 4.79 1.68
C PHE A 67 -5.70 3.61 2.07
N VAL A 68 -5.60 3.10 3.31
CA VAL A 68 -6.52 2.06 3.82
C VAL A 68 -7.97 2.56 3.80
N THR A 69 -8.23 3.79 4.22
CA THR A 69 -9.57 4.39 4.16
C THR A 69 -10.08 4.47 2.72
N TYR A 70 -9.24 4.90 1.79
CA TYR A 70 -9.56 4.96 0.36
C TYR A 70 -9.89 3.57 -0.22
N LEU A 71 -9.11 2.55 0.12
CA LEU A 71 -9.32 1.17 -0.35
C LEU A 71 -10.57 0.51 0.25
N ASN A 72 -10.95 0.89 1.46
CA ASN A 72 -12.19 0.46 2.06
C ASN A 72 -13.42 1.01 1.29
N GLY A 73 -13.31 2.23 0.73
CA GLY A 73 -14.33 2.79 -0.13
C GLY A 73 -15.73 2.77 0.51
N SER A 74 -16.63 1.95 -0.07
CA SER A 74 -18.01 1.79 0.42
C SER A 74 -18.21 0.65 1.43
N LYS A 75 -17.15 -0.08 1.79
CA LYS A 75 -17.23 -1.14 2.81
C LYS A 75 -17.42 -0.52 4.19
N VAL A 76 -18.10 -1.24 5.08
CA VAL A 76 -18.34 -0.77 6.46
C VAL A 76 -17.21 -1.24 7.36
N PRO A 77 -16.39 -0.35 7.93
CA PRO A 77 -15.35 -0.72 8.87
C PRO A 77 -15.95 -1.34 10.15
N LEU A 78 -15.30 -2.37 10.70
CA LEU A 78 -15.71 -2.98 11.97
C LEU A 78 -15.33 -2.13 13.19
N TYR A 79 -14.46 -1.14 13.01
CA TYR A 79 -14.03 -0.16 14.01
C TYR A 79 -13.57 1.12 13.33
N ASP A 80 -13.74 2.27 13.98
CA ASP A 80 -13.59 3.60 13.36
C ASP A 80 -12.14 3.95 12.99
N LYS A 81 -11.17 3.51 13.80
CA LYS A 81 -9.79 3.95 13.68
C LYS A 81 -8.95 2.97 12.86
N VAL A 82 -8.36 3.42 11.77
CA VAL A 82 -7.29 2.67 11.09
C VAL A 82 -6.12 2.47 12.05
N MET A 83 -5.74 1.22 12.30
CA MET A 83 -4.55 0.89 13.08
C MET A 83 -3.30 1.20 12.27
N TYR A 84 -2.33 1.84 12.90
CA TYR A 84 -1.07 2.23 12.27
C TYR A 84 0.11 1.92 13.17
N PHE A 85 1.13 1.37 12.58
CA PHE A 85 2.39 1.02 13.23
C PHE A 85 3.54 1.43 12.34
N GLU A 86 4.61 1.93 12.93
CA GLU A 86 5.88 2.19 12.26
C GLU A 86 7.04 1.80 13.14
N GLY A 87 8.16 1.49 12.53
CA GLY A 87 9.38 1.20 13.28
C GLY A 87 10.55 0.86 12.39
N THR A 88 11.74 0.96 12.98
CA THR A 88 12.99 0.59 12.32
C THR A 88 13.68 -0.52 13.08
N LYS A 89 14.10 -1.57 12.38
CA LYS A 89 14.89 -2.65 12.92
C LYS A 89 15.91 -3.12 11.89
N ASN A 90 17.17 -3.23 12.27
CA ASN A 90 18.28 -3.66 11.40
C ASN A 90 18.34 -2.84 10.08
N ASN A 91 18.20 -1.53 10.15
CA ASN A 91 18.14 -0.59 9.01
C ASN A 91 16.96 -0.81 8.06
N VAL A 92 15.99 -1.61 8.45
CA VAL A 92 14.73 -1.77 7.72
C VAL A 92 13.66 -0.92 8.40
N TYR A 93 13.13 0.07 7.69
CA TYR A 93 11.98 0.86 8.14
C TYR A 93 10.70 0.21 7.63
N VAL A 94 9.73 0.04 8.50
CA VAL A 94 8.44 -0.59 8.19
C VAL A 94 7.32 0.32 8.65
N GLU A 95 6.35 0.54 7.78
CA GLU A 95 5.05 1.12 8.09
C GLU A 95 3.95 0.12 7.76
N VAL A 96 2.97 0.02 8.64
CA VAL A 96 1.78 -0.81 8.43
C VAL A 96 0.54 -0.01 8.81
N ALA A 97 -0.45 0.01 7.94
CA ALA A 97 -1.78 0.48 8.24
C ALA A 97 -2.80 -0.61 7.93
N LEU A 98 -3.78 -0.82 8.80
CA LEU A 98 -4.78 -1.87 8.61
C LEU A 98 -6.12 -1.52 9.24
N GLN A 99 -7.20 -2.07 8.67
CA GLN A 99 -8.55 -1.99 9.21
C GLN A 99 -9.38 -3.16 8.69
N HIS A 100 -10.17 -3.78 9.55
CA HIS A 100 -11.16 -4.77 9.12
C HIS A 100 -12.48 -4.11 8.73
N ASN A 101 -13.17 -4.72 7.78
CA ASN A 101 -14.47 -4.29 7.29
C ASN A 101 -15.42 -5.48 7.17
N ASP A 102 -16.66 -5.22 6.78
CA ASP A 102 -17.76 -6.20 6.69
C ASP A 102 -17.69 -7.15 5.47
N SER A 103 -16.62 -7.07 4.67
CA SER A 103 -16.42 -8.00 3.56
C SER A 103 -15.73 -9.29 4.01
N TYR A 104 -15.77 -10.32 3.15
CA TYR A 104 -15.06 -11.59 3.37
C TYR A 104 -13.68 -11.64 2.70
N ASN A 105 -13.33 -10.63 1.91
CA ASN A 105 -12.12 -10.65 1.11
C ASN A 105 -10.95 -9.95 1.83
N GLU A 106 -9.76 -10.57 1.76
CA GLU A 106 -8.49 -9.93 2.11
C GLU A 106 -8.07 -8.97 1.00
N SER A 107 -7.73 -7.73 1.35
CA SER A 107 -7.21 -6.69 0.46
C SER A 107 -5.89 -6.17 1.03
N VAL A 108 -4.80 -6.87 0.79
CA VAL A 108 -3.48 -6.54 1.32
C VAL A 108 -2.53 -6.16 0.20
N PHE A 109 -1.94 -4.96 0.31
CA PHE A 109 -0.97 -4.44 -0.64
C PHE A 109 0.37 -4.26 0.04
N SER A 110 1.44 -4.70 -0.61
CA SER A 110 2.79 -4.61 -0.08
C SER A 110 3.72 -3.85 -1.01
N PHE A 111 4.61 -3.06 -0.40
CA PHE A 111 5.53 -2.18 -1.11
C PHE A 111 6.93 -2.28 -0.51
N VAL A 112 7.94 -2.25 -1.38
CA VAL A 112 9.35 -2.11 -1.01
C VAL A 112 9.91 -0.89 -1.74
N ASN A 113 10.41 0.11 -0.98
CA ASN A 113 10.90 1.39 -1.52
C ASN A 113 9.88 2.05 -2.48
N ASN A 114 8.60 2.06 -2.09
CA ASN A 114 7.45 2.57 -2.85
C ASN A 114 7.15 1.79 -4.16
N ILE A 115 7.78 0.64 -4.37
CA ILE A 115 7.51 -0.25 -5.50
C ILE A 115 6.49 -1.30 -5.04
N ASN A 116 5.38 -1.41 -5.75
CA ASN A 116 4.37 -2.44 -5.49
C ASN A 116 4.96 -3.83 -5.76
N THR A 117 4.73 -4.76 -4.82
CA THR A 117 5.14 -6.16 -4.90
C THR A 117 3.90 -7.05 -4.99
N PRO A 118 3.26 -7.18 -6.18
CA PRO A 118 1.96 -7.83 -6.31
C PRO A 118 1.99 -9.33 -5.96
N GLU A 119 3.13 -9.98 -6.17
CA GLU A 119 3.32 -11.39 -5.79
C GLU A 119 3.71 -11.56 -4.30
N GLY A 120 3.83 -10.45 -3.58
CA GLY A 120 4.22 -10.44 -2.17
C GLY A 120 5.73 -10.44 -1.95
N GLY A 121 6.18 -11.26 -1.01
CA GLY A 121 7.58 -11.38 -0.61
C GLY A 121 7.71 -11.67 0.88
N THR A 122 8.94 -11.76 1.37
CA THR A 122 9.23 -12.09 2.79
C THR A 122 8.64 -11.10 3.77
N HIS A 123 8.51 -9.82 3.40
CA HIS A 123 7.89 -8.77 4.21
C HIS A 123 6.39 -9.02 4.39
N LEU A 124 5.66 -9.45 3.34
CA LEU A 124 4.24 -9.78 3.43
C LEU A 124 4.02 -11.06 4.26
N VAL A 125 4.85 -12.09 4.04
CA VAL A 125 4.81 -13.33 4.83
C VAL A 125 5.08 -13.03 6.31
N GLY A 126 6.09 -12.20 6.59
CA GLY A 126 6.41 -11.75 7.94
C GLY A 126 5.25 -11.02 8.61
N PHE A 127 4.60 -10.12 7.90
CA PHE A 127 3.40 -9.41 8.38
C PHE A 127 2.27 -10.39 8.73
N ARG A 128 1.90 -11.29 7.81
CA ARG A 128 0.82 -12.27 8.03
C ARG A 128 1.08 -13.16 9.24
N ASN A 129 2.31 -13.63 9.39
CA ASN A 129 2.70 -14.45 10.53
C ASN A 129 2.66 -13.67 11.85
N ALA A 130 3.17 -12.44 11.86
CA ALA A 130 3.14 -11.57 13.03
C ALA A 130 1.71 -11.22 13.45
N LEU A 131 0.84 -10.91 12.47
CA LEU A 131 -0.57 -10.62 12.72
C LEU A 131 -1.27 -11.81 13.38
N THR A 132 -1.14 -13.01 12.76
CA THR A 132 -1.76 -14.24 13.28
C THR A 132 -1.27 -14.57 14.69
N LYS A 133 0.03 -14.46 14.93
CA LYS A 133 0.60 -14.69 16.26
C LYS A 133 0.05 -13.69 17.29
N THR A 134 0.07 -12.40 16.96
CA THR A 134 -0.35 -11.33 17.87
C THR A 134 -1.81 -11.47 18.28
N PHE A 135 -2.70 -11.77 17.32
CA PHE A 135 -4.12 -12.00 17.63
C PHE A 135 -4.34 -13.19 18.56
N ASN A 136 -3.67 -14.32 18.30
CA ASN A 136 -3.76 -15.49 19.15
C ASN A 136 -3.17 -15.25 20.54
N ASP A 137 -2.01 -14.63 20.62
CA ASP A 137 -1.37 -14.29 21.91
C ASP A 137 -2.28 -13.36 22.74
N TYR A 138 -2.87 -12.36 22.10
CA TYR A 138 -3.82 -11.45 22.75
C TYR A 138 -5.09 -12.19 23.21
N ALA A 139 -5.69 -13.00 22.35
CA ALA A 139 -6.89 -13.74 22.65
C ALA A 139 -6.69 -14.71 23.84
N ARG A 140 -5.54 -15.41 23.89
CA ARG A 140 -5.17 -16.27 25.00
C ARG A 140 -4.93 -15.47 26.30
N SER A 141 -4.14 -14.43 26.24
CA SER A 141 -3.79 -13.61 27.40
C SER A 141 -5.03 -12.95 28.05
N ASN A 142 -6.02 -12.60 27.22
CA ASN A 142 -7.26 -11.98 27.68
C ASN A 142 -8.41 -12.99 27.87
N LYS A 143 -8.13 -14.32 27.79
CA LYS A 143 -9.12 -15.38 27.96
C LYS A 143 -10.32 -15.29 27.00
N LEU A 144 -10.10 -14.74 25.80
CA LEU A 144 -11.09 -14.70 24.73
C LEU A 144 -11.18 -16.05 24.00
N LEU A 145 -10.09 -16.83 24.05
CA LEU A 145 -10.05 -18.25 23.66
C LEU A 145 -9.85 -19.11 24.91
N LYS A 146 -10.63 -20.16 25.05
CA LYS A 146 -10.49 -21.15 26.14
C LYS A 146 -9.28 -22.05 25.89
N ASP A 147 -8.72 -22.60 26.94
CA ASP A 147 -7.51 -23.46 26.85
C ASP A 147 -7.66 -24.67 25.95
N ASN A 148 -8.89 -25.19 25.80
CA ASN A 148 -9.23 -26.34 24.95
C ASN A 148 -9.67 -25.95 23.52
N GLU A 149 -9.77 -24.67 23.20
CA GLU A 149 -10.11 -24.20 21.86
C GLU A 149 -8.84 -24.09 21.00
N PRO A 150 -8.89 -24.41 19.69
CA PRO A 150 -7.77 -24.22 18.80
C PRO A 150 -7.47 -22.73 18.62
N ASN A 151 -6.26 -22.41 18.20
CA ASN A 151 -5.92 -21.06 17.78
C ASN A 151 -6.70 -20.67 16.51
N LEU A 152 -6.97 -19.37 16.37
CA LEU A 152 -7.51 -18.81 15.14
C LEU A 152 -6.52 -19.03 13.99
N SER A 153 -7.03 -19.43 12.85
CA SER A 153 -6.21 -19.55 11.63
C SER A 153 -5.83 -18.16 11.08
N GLY A 154 -4.81 -18.12 10.24
CA GLY A 154 -4.46 -16.88 9.55
C GLY A 154 -5.59 -16.37 8.65
N ASP A 155 -6.36 -17.28 8.05
CA ASP A 155 -7.47 -16.90 7.16
C ASP A 155 -8.62 -16.28 7.95
N ASP A 156 -8.97 -16.83 9.13
CA ASP A 156 -9.98 -16.23 10.02
C ASP A 156 -9.62 -14.79 10.42
N ILE A 157 -8.33 -14.54 10.68
CA ILE A 157 -7.86 -13.23 11.13
C ILE A 157 -7.80 -12.22 9.97
N ARG A 158 -7.58 -12.68 8.73
CA ARG A 158 -7.48 -11.83 7.55
C ARG A 158 -8.80 -11.64 6.80
N GLU A 159 -9.86 -12.31 7.22
CA GLU A 159 -11.19 -12.09 6.66
C GLU A 159 -11.61 -10.63 6.84
N GLY A 160 -11.99 -9.97 5.75
CA GLY A 160 -12.36 -8.55 5.74
C GLY A 160 -11.20 -7.58 5.99
N LEU A 161 -9.94 -8.05 6.00
CA LEU A 161 -8.78 -7.21 6.25
C LEU A 161 -8.42 -6.35 5.03
N THR A 162 -8.34 -5.05 5.21
CA THR A 162 -7.62 -4.13 4.31
C THR A 162 -6.34 -3.68 4.99
N ALA A 163 -5.19 -3.91 4.35
CA ALA A 163 -3.89 -3.52 4.91
C ALA A 163 -2.91 -3.04 3.85
N ILE A 164 -2.06 -2.10 4.26
CA ILE A 164 -0.89 -1.63 3.50
C ILE A 164 0.36 -1.94 4.32
N ILE A 165 1.33 -2.58 3.69
CA ILE A 165 2.65 -2.81 4.24
C ILE A 165 3.66 -2.08 3.36
N SER A 166 4.38 -1.13 3.93
CA SER A 166 5.44 -0.38 3.25
C SER A 166 6.77 -0.59 3.95
N VAL A 167 7.75 -1.08 3.21
CA VAL A 167 9.10 -1.34 3.72
C VAL A 167 10.09 -0.47 2.96
N LYS A 168 11.02 0.16 3.69
CA LYS A 168 12.15 0.92 3.12
C LYS A 168 13.45 0.29 3.58
N ILE A 169 14.27 -0.12 2.62
CA ILE A 169 15.57 -0.76 2.84
C ILE A 169 16.62 -0.21 1.87
N GLU A 170 17.90 -0.27 2.26
CA GLU A 170 18.99 0.28 1.46
C GLU A 170 19.25 -0.52 0.18
N ASP A 171 19.23 -1.86 0.27
CA ASP A 171 19.52 -2.76 -0.85
C ASP A 171 18.40 -3.80 -1.03
N PRO A 172 17.31 -3.44 -1.74
CA PRO A 172 16.20 -4.36 -1.98
C PRO A 172 16.60 -5.43 -2.99
N GLN A 173 16.34 -6.68 -2.66
CA GLN A 173 16.54 -7.80 -3.56
C GLN A 173 15.18 -8.21 -4.15
N PHE A 174 15.04 -8.07 -5.47
CA PHE A 174 13.87 -8.49 -6.21
C PHE A 174 14.20 -9.71 -7.07
N GLU A 175 13.33 -10.71 -7.05
CA GLU A 175 13.57 -11.97 -7.77
C GLU A 175 13.46 -11.81 -9.30
N GLY A 176 12.76 -10.80 -9.78
CA GLY A 176 12.57 -10.57 -11.20
C GLY A 176 12.24 -9.13 -11.57
N GLN A 177 12.04 -8.89 -12.87
CA GLN A 177 11.66 -7.57 -13.38
C GLN A 177 10.26 -7.14 -12.92
N THR A 178 9.42 -8.08 -12.51
CA THR A 178 8.10 -7.85 -11.90
C THR A 178 8.15 -7.35 -10.45
N LYS A 179 9.37 -7.25 -9.87
CA LYS A 179 9.61 -6.76 -8.51
C LYS A 179 8.94 -7.60 -7.42
N GLN A 180 9.14 -8.89 -7.52
CA GLN A 180 8.74 -9.88 -6.51
C GLN A 180 9.75 -9.99 -5.37
#